data_02689deb4054fdee5a3c25a40d24c3ea
#
_entry.id   02689deb4054fdee5a3c25a40d24c3ea
#
_cell.length_a   1.000
_cell.length_b   1.000
_cell.length_c   1.000
_cell.angle_alpha   90.00
_cell.angle_beta   90.00
_cell.angle_gamma   90.00
#
_symmetry.space_group_name_H-M   'P 1'
#
loop_
_entity.id
_entity.type
_entity.pdbx_description
1 polymer ?
#
loop_
_entity_poly.entity_id
_entity_poly.type
_entity_poly.pdbx_seq_one_letter_code
_entity_poly.pdbx_strand_id
1 'polypeptide(L)'
;DPMLDLAEVPASGNFELLYNDLDHSIYLYRMDADGNFQQVAGKDDNPYFPDGPIGNLGAGLGNNSNQYVWRYGEHNGELYIGTYDTSTLTYQFTQITDGQVANMDYADISGRADMLKDAVLEVLQQHDNKYLTWFLDKVLFTKYTAHLYQMLAGFATDMSADKNPVPNYRNMLEEYEAFKQKVFDLLGVKLDSADFAQEYAQVTGVAMYSADPQGLKDGLQDAVKAIFAALDKAVYDDLIHNFVYYFGCNYYAQQSENGFDLLVSKDGVNFDAITRDGFGDGSN
;
A
#
# COMPACT_ATOMS: atom_id res chain seq x y z
N ASP A 1 -15.46 2.03 1.35
CA ASP A 1 -15.35 1.52 -0.05
C ASP A 1 -13.89 1.20 -0.33
N PRO A 2 -13.50 -0.09 -0.49
CA PRO A 2 -12.11 -0.51 -0.67
C PRO A 2 -11.36 0.24 -1.76
N MET A 3 -12.06 0.73 -2.77
CA MET A 3 -11.45 1.48 -3.88
C MET A 3 -11.11 2.92 -3.48
N LEU A 4 -11.95 3.55 -2.66
CA LEU A 4 -11.66 4.88 -2.11
C LEU A 4 -10.54 4.78 -1.08
N ASP A 5 -10.56 3.72 -0.26
CA ASP A 5 -9.55 3.49 0.77
C ASP A 5 -8.19 3.16 0.15
N LEU A 6 -8.14 2.42 -0.97
CA LEU A 6 -6.91 2.23 -1.75
C LEU A 6 -6.30 3.56 -2.23
N ALA A 7 -7.11 4.57 -2.49
CA ALA A 7 -6.63 5.89 -2.87
C ALA A 7 -6.19 6.73 -1.65
N GLU A 8 -6.82 6.52 -0.49
CA GLU A 8 -6.56 7.29 0.73
C GLU A 8 -5.47 6.69 1.63
N VAL A 9 -5.32 5.35 1.63
CA VAL A 9 -4.34 4.63 2.43
C VAL A 9 -2.91 5.17 2.25
N PRO A 10 -2.44 5.44 1.03
CA PRO A 10 -1.12 5.99 0.82
C PRO A 10 -0.89 7.35 1.49
N ALA A 11 -1.92 8.19 1.48
CA ALA A 11 -1.83 9.53 2.07
C ALA A 11 -1.97 9.52 3.59
N SER A 12 -2.73 8.57 4.15
CA SER A 12 -3.05 8.49 5.57
C SER A 12 -2.20 7.48 6.36
N GLY A 13 -1.58 6.51 5.66
CA GLY A 13 -0.92 5.36 6.29
C GLY A 13 -1.90 4.41 7.02
N ASN A 14 -3.21 4.60 6.85
CA ASN A 14 -4.23 3.87 7.60
C ASN A 14 -4.69 2.62 6.85
N PHE A 15 -3.86 1.59 6.84
CA PHE A 15 -4.15 0.28 6.25
C PHE A 15 -5.28 -0.48 6.96
N GLU A 16 -5.59 -0.13 8.21
CA GLU A 16 -6.67 -0.78 8.96
C GLU A 16 -8.03 -0.51 8.32
N LEU A 17 -8.24 0.67 7.73
CA LEU A 17 -9.46 0.97 6.99
C LEU A 17 -9.65 0.04 5.81
N LEU A 18 -8.62 -0.14 4.98
CA LEU A 18 -8.68 -1.05 3.83
C LEU A 18 -9.00 -2.49 4.27
N TYR A 19 -8.34 -2.96 5.34
CA TYR A 19 -8.61 -4.29 5.88
C TYR A 19 -10.03 -4.44 6.40
N ASN A 20 -10.49 -3.47 7.16
CA ASN A 20 -11.85 -3.49 7.69
C ASN A 20 -12.87 -3.50 6.56
N ASP A 21 -12.64 -2.75 5.49
CA ASP A 21 -13.58 -2.69 4.36
C ASP A 21 -13.54 -3.97 3.52
N LEU A 22 -12.38 -4.59 3.34
CA LEU A 22 -12.28 -5.90 2.67
C LEU A 22 -12.90 -7.03 3.50
N ASP A 23 -12.93 -6.89 4.81
CA ASP A 23 -13.59 -7.83 5.73
C ASP A 23 -15.11 -7.57 5.85
N HIS A 24 -15.62 -6.44 5.30
CA HIS A 24 -17.04 -6.09 5.26
C HIS A 24 -17.71 -6.61 3.98
N SER A 25 -17.76 -7.92 3.83
CA SER A 25 -18.51 -8.57 2.77
C SER A 25 -20.02 -8.47 3.00
N ILE A 26 -20.83 -8.85 2.02
CA ILE A 26 -22.30 -8.80 2.07
C ILE A 26 -22.84 -9.50 3.31
N TYR A 27 -23.74 -8.81 4.02
CA TYR A 27 -24.65 -9.40 5.00
C TYR A 27 -26.06 -9.38 4.44
N LEU A 28 -26.78 -10.46 4.61
CA LEU A 28 -28.17 -10.58 4.18
C LEU A 28 -29.08 -10.65 5.39
N TYR A 29 -30.08 -9.79 5.40
CA TYR A 29 -31.09 -9.77 6.44
C TYR A 29 -32.47 -9.97 5.81
N ARG A 30 -33.34 -10.63 6.54
CA ARG A 30 -34.78 -10.64 6.23
C ARG A 30 -35.58 -10.00 7.35
N MET A 31 -36.70 -9.40 7.01
CA MET A 31 -37.67 -8.87 7.96
C MET A 31 -38.91 -9.73 7.90
N ASP A 32 -39.42 -10.17 9.05
CA ASP A 32 -40.69 -10.88 9.16
C ASP A 32 -41.89 -9.93 9.08
N ALA A 33 -43.10 -10.49 9.12
CA ALA A 33 -44.34 -9.71 9.05
C ALA A 33 -44.56 -8.79 10.26
N ASP A 34 -43.93 -9.08 11.38
CA ASP A 34 -43.98 -8.28 12.61
C ASP A 34 -42.92 -7.20 12.67
N GLY A 35 -42.06 -7.11 11.66
CA GLY A 35 -40.96 -6.12 11.54
C GLY A 35 -39.67 -6.51 12.24
N ASN A 36 -39.50 -7.75 12.69
CA ASN A 36 -38.28 -8.22 13.30
C ASN A 36 -37.26 -8.61 12.22
N PHE A 37 -36.02 -8.20 12.40
CA PHE A 37 -34.94 -8.59 11.52
C PHE A 37 -34.24 -9.87 11.97
N GLN A 38 -33.88 -10.71 11.02
CA GLN A 38 -33.08 -11.90 11.22
C GLN A 38 -31.90 -11.85 10.24
N GLN A 39 -30.70 -12.19 10.72
CA GLN A 39 -29.53 -12.33 9.86
C GLN A 39 -29.63 -13.65 9.09
N VAL A 40 -29.71 -13.55 7.76
CA VAL A 40 -29.77 -14.74 6.89
C VAL A 40 -28.35 -15.21 6.55
N ALA A 41 -27.46 -14.27 6.18
CA ALA A 41 -26.04 -14.54 5.94
C ALA A 41 -25.20 -13.44 6.55
N GLY A 42 -24.03 -13.78 7.08
CA GLY A 42 -23.12 -12.85 7.76
C GLY A 42 -22.15 -13.57 8.67
N LYS A 43 -21.46 -12.84 9.53
CA LYS A 43 -20.55 -13.38 10.54
C LYS A 43 -21.33 -13.89 11.76
N ASP A 44 -20.82 -14.94 12.40
CA ASP A 44 -21.40 -15.53 13.62
C ASP A 44 -21.27 -14.60 14.84
N ASP A 45 -20.31 -13.70 14.83
CA ASP A 45 -20.01 -12.78 15.93
C ASP A 45 -20.66 -11.39 15.81
N ASN A 46 -21.73 -11.27 15.01
CA ASN A 46 -22.47 -10.03 14.86
C ASN A 46 -23.14 -9.62 16.19
N PRO A 47 -22.77 -8.51 16.83
CA PRO A 47 -23.29 -8.14 18.15
C PRO A 47 -24.78 -7.81 18.16
N TYR A 48 -25.38 -7.51 17.01
CA TYR A 48 -26.81 -7.24 16.88
C TYR A 48 -27.63 -8.52 16.65
N PHE A 49 -26.98 -9.61 16.28
CA PHE A 49 -27.58 -10.92 16.00
C PHE A 49 -26.75 -12.03 16.67
N PRO A 50 -26.77 -12.11 18.01
CA PRO A 50 -25.89 -12.99 18.77
C PRO A 50 -26.13 -14.49 18.52
N ASP A 51 -27.29 -14.83 17.96
CA ASP A 51 -27.63 -16.22 17.58
C ASP A 51 -27.00 -16.63 16.23
N GLY A 52 -26.29 -15.68 15.57
CA GLY A 52 -25.68 -15.88 14.27
C GLY A 52 -26.67 -15.94 13.09
N PRO A 53 -26.17 -16.26 11.89
CA PRO A 53 -26.99 -16.38 10.70
C PRO A 53 -27.89 -17.61 10.75
N ILE A 54 -29.14 -17.46 10.28
CA ILE A 54 -30.11 -18.55 10.20
C ILE A 54 -30.04 -19.34 8.90
N GLY A 55 -29.30 -18.82 7.90
CA GLY A 55 -29.10 -19.46 6.59
C GLY A 55 -27.87 -20.33 6.54
N ASN A 56 -27.64 -20.91 5.38
CA ASN A 56 -26.54 -21.83 5.13
C ASN A 56 -25.23 -21.16 4.64
N LEU A 57 -25.25 -19.83 4.44
CA LEU A 57 -24.11 -19.10 3.92
C LEU A 57 -23.60 -18.07 4.94
N GLY A 58 -22.28 -17.94 5.03
CA GLY A 58 -21.59 -16.94 5.83
C GLY A 58 -21.61 -15.54 5.19
N ALA A 59 -20.76 -14.66 5.71
CA ALA A 59 -20.54 -13.34 5.13
C ALA A 59 -20.11 -13.43 3.66
N GLY A 60 -20.49 -12.43 2.85
CA GLY A 60 -20.24 -12.45 1.41
C GLY A 60 -21.03 -13.52 0.66
N LEU A 61 -22.07 -14.09 1.29
CA LEU A 61 -22.80 -15.23 0.74
C LEU A 61 -21.90 -16.44 0.46
N GLY A 62 -20.85 -16.59 1.28
CA GLY A 62 -19.86 -17.67 1.20
C GLY A 62 -18.61 -17.32 0.37
N ASN A 63 -18.48 -16.09 -0.12
CA ASN A 63 -17.29 -15.56 -0.78
C ASN A 63 -17.01 -14.14 -0.25
N ASN A 64 -15.92 -13.96 0.50
CA ASN A 64 -15.58 -12.67 1.13
C ASN A 64 -15.33 -11.54 0.12
N SER A 65 -15.00 -11.85 -1.13
CA SER A 65 -14.86 -10.85 -2.18
C SER A 65 -16.18 -10.29 -2.70
N ASN A 66 -17.30 -10.92 -2.36
CA ASN A 66 -18.65 -10.41 -2.64
C ASN A 66 -18.98 -9.26 -1.68
N GLN A 67 -18.75 -8.03 -2.10
CA GLN A 67 -19.03 -6.83 -1.29
C GLN A 67 -20.33 -6.14 -1.65
N TYR A 68 -20.90 -6.44 -2.81
CA TYR A 68 -22.14 -5.86 -3.29
C TYR A 68 -23.08 -6.92 -3.81
N VAL A 69 -24.37 -6.76 -3.48
CA VAL A 69 -25.43 -7.38 -4.26
C VAL A 69 -25.73 -6.48 -5.44
N TRP A 70 -25.47 -6.99 -6.64
CA TRP A 70 -25.72 -6.23 -7.86
C TRP A 70 -27.18 -6.24 -8.26
N ARG A 71 -27.85 -7.40 -8.12
CA ARG A 71 -29.24 -7.59 -8.51
C ARG A 71 -29.95 -8.60 -7.64
N TYR A 72 -31.23 -8.34 -7.43
CA TYR A 72 -32.23 -9.29 -6.95
C TYR A 72 -33.22 -9.56 -8.06
N GLY A 73 -33.72 -10.78 -8.11
CA GLY A 73 -34.79 -11.16 -9.01
C GLY A 73 -35.64 -12.26 -8.40
N GLU A 74 -36.95 -12.27 -8.72
CA GLU A 74 -37.84 -13.35 -8.39
C GLU A 74 -38.33 -13.99 -9.68
N HIS A 75 -38.29 -15.31 -9.74
CA HIS A 75 -38.84 -16.07 -10.84
C HIS A 75 -39.41 -17.40 -10.34
N ASN A 76 -40.69 -17.70 -10.69
CA ASN A 76 -41.38 -18.92 -10.30
C ASN A 76 -41.40 -19.20 -8.77
N GLY A 77 -41.42 -18.15 -7.95
CA GLY A 77 -41.37 -18.27 -6.49
C GLY A 77 -40.01 -18.56 -5.90
N GLU A 78 -38.95 -18.43 -6.69
CA GLU A 78 -37.55 -18.53 -6.25
C GLU A 78 -36.91 -17.14 -6.27
N LEU A 79 -36.08 -16.85 -5.25
CA LEU A 79 -35.32 -15.63 -5.12
C LEU A 79 -33.90 -15.83 -5.71
N TYR A 80 -33.51 -14.95 -6.61
CA TYR A 80 -32.18 -14.94 -7.23
C TYR A 80 -31.39 -13.74 -6.72
N ILE A 81 -30.12 -13.96 -6.38
CA ILE A 81 -29.17 -12.92 -5.97
C ILE A 81 -27.94 -13.00 -6.85
N GLY A 82 -27.65 -11.90 -7.57
CA GLY A 82 -26.39 -11.72 -8.27
C GLY A 82 -25.46 -10.80 -7.49
N THR A 83 -24.22 -11.20 -7.30
CA THR A 83 -23.22 -10.45 -6.56
C THR A 83 -22.25 -9.72 -7.48
N TYR A 84 -21.36 -8.95 -6.89
CA TYR A 84 -20.20 -8.35 -7.53
C TYR A 84 -18.94 -8.77 -6.79
N ASP A 85 -18.02 -9.39 -7.50
CA ASP A 85 -16.72 -9.82 -6.97
C ASP A 85 -15.70 -8.68 -7.10
N THR A 86 -15.31 -8.09 -5.96
CA THR A 86 -14.32 -7.00 -5.93
C THR A 86 -12.91 -7.46 -6.25
N SER A 87 -12.59 -8.75 -6.12
CA SER A 87 -11.27 -9.27 -6.48
C SER A 87 -11.01 -9.12 -7.98
N THR A 88 -12.02 -9.34 -8.82
CA THR A 88 -11.95 -9.16 -10.27
C THR A 88 -11.69 -7.69 -10.63
N LEU A 89 -12.38 -6.75 -9.99
CA LEU A 89 -12.14 -5.31 -10.21
C LEU A 89 -10.73 -4.91 -9.78
N THR A 90 -10.31 -5.36 -8.61
CA THR A 90 -8.98 -5.05 -8.07
C THR A 90 -7.89 -5.56 -9.02
N TYR A 91 -8.05 -6.76 -9.58
CA TYR A 91 -7.13 -7.29 -10.60
C TYR A 91 -7.08 -6.44 -11.87
N GLN A 92 -8.23 -5.95 -12.36
CA GLN A 92 -8.27 -5.05 -13.52
C GLN A 92 -7.53 -3.73 -13.26
N PHE A 93 -7.63 -3.19 -12.05
CA PHE A 93 -6.86 -2.00 -11.66
C PHE A 93 -5.36 -2.24 -11.66
N THR A 94 -4.90 -3.44 -11.28
CA THR A 94 -3.47 -3.76 -11.31
C THR A 94 -2.91 -3.77 -12.72
N GLN A 95 -3.72 -4.08 -13.73
CA GLN A 95 -3.29 -4.02 -15.14
C GLN A 95 -3.03 -2.58 -15.62
N ILE A 96 -3.68 -1.57 -14.98
CA ILE A 96 -3.48 -0.16 -15.30
C ILE A 96 -2.21 0.38 -14.63
N THR A 97 -1.87 -0.12 -13.45
CA THR A 97 -0.70 0.32 -12.67
C THR A 97 0.62 -0.29 -13.13
N ASP A 98 0.57 -1.25 -14.02
CA ASP A 98 1.63 -2.01 -14.72
C ASP A 98 2.76 -2.61 -13.88
N GLY A 99 2.69 -2.54 -12.56
CA GLY A 99 3.58 -3.24 -11.63
C GLY A 99 5.07 -3.10 -11.94
N GLN A 100 5.51 -1.92 -12.35
CA GLN A 100 6.85 -1.72 -12.89
C GLN A 100 7.96 -2.27 -12.01
N VAL A 101 7.85 -2.13 -10.67
CA VAL A 101 8.87 -2.67 -9.76
C VAL A 101 8.76 -4.18 -9.60
N ALA A 102 7.55 -4.75 -9.70
CA ALA A 102 7.33 -6.20 -9.61
C ALA A 102 8.02 -6.98 -10.72
N ASN A 103 8.11 -6.37 -11.90
CA ASN A 103 8.71 -6.96 -13.09
C ASN A 103 10.13 -6.46 -13.34
N MET A 104 10.69 -5.65 -12.43
CA MET A 104 12.06 -5.14 -12.55
C MET A 104 13.07 -6.24 -12.33
N ASP A 105 14.01 -6.35 -13.24
CA ASP A 105 15.22 -7.09 -12.99
C ASP A 105 16.22 -6.25 -12.15
N TYR A 106 17.34 -6.84 -11.77
CA TYR A 106 18.36 -6.15 -10.98
C TYR A 106 18.90 -4.89 -11.68
N ALA A 107 18.97 -4.87 -13.01
CA ALA A 107 19.45 -3.73 -13.77
C ALA A 107 18.44 -2.58 -13.72
N ASP A 108 17.15 -2.87 -13.75
CA ASP A 108 16.09 -1.87 -13.64
C ASP A 108 16.04 -1.24 -12.24
N ILE A 109 16.17 -2.06 -11.19
CA ILE A 109 16.26 -1.59 -9.80
C ILE A 109 17.50 -0.69 -9.62
N SER A 110 18.64 -1.12 -10.21
CA SER A 110 19.87 -0.33 -10.23
C SER A 110 19.68 1.00 -10.93
N GLY A 111 19.09 0.98 -12.12
CA GLY A 111 18.82 2.19 -12.89
C GLY A 111 17.94 3.21 -12.16
N ARG A 112 16.93 2.74 -11.42
CA ARG A 112 16.07 3.63 -10.61
C ARG A 112 16.79 4.27 -9.43
N ALA A 113 17.63 3.55 -8.73
CA ALA A 113 18.41 4.15 -7.65
C ALA A 113 19.43 5.16 -8.19
N ASP A 114 20.00 4.92 -9.37
CA ASP A 114 20.85 5.92 -10.04
C ASP A 114 20.02 7.16 -10.45
N MET A 115 18.79 7.00 -10.94
CA MET A 115 17.88 8.11 -11.23
C MET A 115 17.54 8.93 -9.97
N LEU A 116 17.25 8.27 -8.84
CA LEU A 116 17.03 8.95 -7.56
C LEU A 116 18.26 9.70 -7.07
N LYS A 117 19.44 9.08 -7.22
CA LYS A 117 20.71 9.72 -6.93
C LYS A 117 20.92 10.97 -7.77
N ASP A 118 20.71 10.87 -9.08
CA ASP A 118 20.90 11.98 -10.01
C ASP A 118 19.90 13.11 -9.72
N ALA A 119 18.65 12.81 -9.39
CA ALA A 119 17.66 13.80 -8.99
C ALA A 119 18.06 14.53 -7.70
N VAL A 120 18.59 13.81 -6.70
CA VAL A 120 19.13 14.45 -5.48
C VAL A 120 20.33 15.34 -5.79
N LEU A 121 21.25 14.87 -6.62
CA LEU A 121 22.43 15.65 -7.01
C LEU A 121 22.05 16.90 -7.81
N GLU A 122 21.03 16.83 -8.67
CA GLU A 122 20.52 17.98 -9.41
C GLU A 122 19.95 19.04 -8.46
N VAL A 123 19.12 18.65 -7.48
CA VAL A 123 18.59 19.57 -6.44
C VAL A 123 19.74 20.21 -5.66
N LEU A 124 20.75 19.43 -5.29
CA LEU A 124 21.92 19.94 -4.57
C LEU A 124 22.77 20.93 -5.40
N GLN A 125 22.93 20.68 -6.70
CA GLN A 125 23.61 21.58 -7.60
C GLN A 125 22.89 22.91 -7.76
N GLN A 126 21.54 22.89 -7.80
CA GLN A 126 20.73 24.11 -7.84
C GLN A 126 20.92 25.00 -6.59
N HIS A 127 21.19 24.39 -5.45
CA HIS A 127 21.45 25.10 -4.19
C HIS A 127 22.92 25.44 -3.97
N ASP A 128 23.82 25.11 -4.91
CA ASP A 128 25.30 25.32 -4.86
C ASP A 128 25.96 24.95 -3.50
N ASN A 129 25.45 23.90 -2.87
CA ASN A 129 25.92 23.48 -1.55
C ASN A 129 26.92 22.32 -1.67
N LYS A 130 28.20 22.67 -1.91
CA LYS A 130 29.29 21.70 -2.09
C LYS A 130 29.49 20.76 -0.90
N TYR A 131 29.25 21.24 0.33
CA TYR A 131 29.37 20.39 1.52
C TYR A 131 28.29 19.32 1.57
N LEU A 132 27.03 19.67 1.32
CA LEU A 132 25.96 18.69 1.27
C LEU A 132 26.15 17.69 0.14
N THR A 133 26.54 18.14 -1.04
CA THR A 133 26.85 17.24 -2.16
C THR A 133 27.94 16.23 -1.75
N TRP A 134 29.00 16.69 -1.14
CA TRP A 134 30.05 15.82 -0.63
C TRP A 134 29.56 14.87 0.49
N PHE A 135 28.81 15.40 1.46
CA PHE A 135 28.30 14.61 2.56
C PHE A 135 27.36 13.49 2.07
N LEU A 136 26.43 13.83 1.20
CA LEU A 136 25.50 12.85 0.65
C LEU A 136 26.19 11.82 -0.25
N ASP A 137 27.15 12.24 -1.06
CA ASP A 137 27.94 11.31 -1.86
C ASP A 137 28.73 10.33 -0.99
N LYS A 138 29.43 10.83 0.04
CA LYS A 138 30.26 10.01 0.92
C LYS A 138 29.50 9.16 1.93
N VAL A 139 28.38 9.66 2.41
CA VAL A 139 27.62 9.00 3.48
C VAL A 139 26.43 8.25 2.91
N LEU A 140 25.60 8.91 2.12
CA LEU A 140 24.36 8.32 1.59
C LEU A 140 24.67 7.31 0.48
N PHE A 141 25.32 7.77 -0.58
CA PHE A 141 25.50 6.97 -1.78
C PHE A 141 26.57 5.90 -1.65
N THR A 142 27.61 6.13 -0.88
CA THR A 142 28.67 5.12 -0.70
C THR A 142 28.29 4.03 0.30
N LYS A 143 27.58 4.38 1.37
CA LYS A 143 27.25 3.43 2.45
C LYS A 143 25.84 2.84 2.36
N TYR A 144 24.90 3.56 1.80
CA TYR A 144 23.47 3.24 1.87
C TYR A 144 22.82 2.92 0.54
N THR A 145 23.46 3.15 -0.60
CA THR A 145 22.91 2.73 -1.90
C THR A 145 22.68 1.22 -1.92
N ALA A 146 23.65 0.44 -1.44
CA ALA A 146 23.50 -1.02 -1.35
C ALA A 146 22.36 -1.43 -0.40
N HIS A 147 22.17 -0.70 0.70
CA HIS A 147 21.08 -0.95 1.64
C HIS A 147 19.72 -0.58 1.02
N LEU A 148 19.64 0.55 0.33
CA LEU A 148 18.43 0.95 -0.42
C LEU A 148 18.06 -0.09 -1.48
N TYR A 149 19.05 -0.62 -2.21
CA TYR A 149 18.83 -1.72 -3.16
C TYR A 149 18.34 -2.98 -2.50
N GLN A 150 18.95 -3.39 -1.40
CA GLN A 150 18.53 -4.58 -0.66
C GLN A 150 17.11 -4.41 -0.13
N MET A 151 16.76 -3.23 0.32
CA MET A 151 15.46 -2.86 0.82
C MET A 151 14.41 -2.95 -0.30
N LEU A 152 14.64 -2.36 -1.47
CA LEU A 152 13.73 -2.41 -2.62
C LEU A 152 13.60 -3.83 -3.19
N ALA A 153 14.70 -4.56 -3.31
CA ALA A 153 14.70 -5.94 -3.79
C ALA A 153 14.03 -6.88 -2.78
N GLY A 154 14.26 -6.70 -1.49
CA GLY A 154 13.58 -7.42 -0.42
C GLY A 154 12.08 -7.17 -0.44
N PHE A 155 11.67 -5.91 -0.55
CA PHE A 155 10.27 -5.54 -0.69
C PHE A 155 9.59 -6.22 -1.88
N ALA A 156 10.18 -6.20 -3.06
CA ALA A 156 9.63 -6.85 -4.25
C ALA A 156 9.51 -8.38 -4.06
N THR A 157 10.51 -9.01 -3.45
CA THR A 157 10.52 -10.46 -3.18
C THR A 157 9.44 -10.83 -2.15
N ASP A 158 9.38 -10.10 -1.04
CA ASP A 158 8.45 -10.37 0.04
C ASP A 158 6.99 -10.13 -0.41
N MET A 159 6.75 -9.07 -1.18
CA MET A 159 5.44 -8.79 -1.76
C MET A 159 4.97 -9.89 -2.73
N SER A 160 5.88 -10.51 -3.47
CA SER A 160 5.54 -11.60 -4.40
C SER A 160 5.31 -12.95 -3.69
N ALA A 161 5.91 -13.15 -2.53
CA ALA A 161 5.86 -14.42 -1.79
C ALA A 161 4.73 -14.47 -0.75
N ASP A 162 4.26 -13.32 -0.26
CA ASP A 162 3.31 -13.26 0.84
C ASP A 162 1.87 -13.12 0.34
N LYS A 163 0.98 -13.87 0.98
CA LYS A 163 -0.46 -13.76 0.75
C LYS A 163 -1.07 -12.47 1.29
N ASN A 164 -0.36 -11.78 2.18
CA ASN A 164 -0.78 -10.53 2.78
C ASN A 164 0.31 -9.46 2.62
N PRO A 165 0.23 -8.61 1.60
CA PRO A 165 1.27 -7.62 1.31
C PRO A 165 1.32 -6.44 2.30
N VAL A 166 0.30 -6.23 3.13
CA VAL A 166 0.20 -5.04 3.99
C VAL A 166 1.26 -4.98 5.08
N PRO A 167 1.57 -6.07 5.83
CA PRO A 167 2.68 -6.04 6.78
C PRO A 167 4.00 -5.65 6.12
N ASN A 168 4.29 -6.19 4.93
CA ASN A 168 5.52 -5.91 4.20
C ASN A 168 5.59 -4.46 3.73
N TYR A 169 4.49 -3.90 3.25
CA TYR A 169 4.41 -2.48 2.91
C TYR A 169 4.63 -1.58 4.12
N ARG A 170 4.01 -1.91 5.27
CA ARG A 170 4.21 -1.18 6.53
C ARG A 170 5.66 -1.23 6.98
N ASN A 171 6.26 -2.41 6.99
CA ASN A 171 7.67 -2.58 7.34
C ASN A 171 8.58 -1.75 6.43
N MET A 172 8.29 -1.71 5.14
CA MET A 172 9.04 -0.92 4.17
C MET A 172 8.95 0.57 4.44
N LEU A 173 7.75 1.09 4.78
CA LEU A 173 7.59 2.48 5.19
C LEU A 173 8.36 2.79 6.47
N GLU A 174 8.30 1.90 7.46
CA GLU A 174 9.04 2.06 8.72
C GLU A 174 10.56 2.04 8.49
N GLU A 175 11.06 1.17 7.63
CA GLU A 175 12.48 1.11 7.26
C GLU A 175 12.92 2.38 6.52
N TYR A 176 12.09 2.90 5.62
CA TYR A 176 12.36 4.16 4.92
C TYR A 176 12.41 5.36 5.87
N GLU A 177 11.45 5.46 6.80
CA GLU A 177 11.45 6.50 7.82
C GLU A 177 12.67 6.38 8.77
N ALA A 178 13.00 5.16 9.19
CA ALA A 178 14.19 4.90 10.00
C ALA A 178 15.49 5.27 9.25
N PHE A 179 15.52 5.02 7.94
CA PHE A 179 16.63 5.44 7.10
C PHE A 179 16.76 6.96 7.02
N LYS A 180 15.67 7.71 6.81
CA LYS A 180 15.68 9.18 6.85
C LYS A 180 16.20 9.70 8.19
N GLN A 181 15.66 9.18 9.29
CA GLN A 181 16.11 9.57 10.63
C GLN A 181 17.61 9.33 10.84
N LYS A 182 18.12 8.19 10.39
CA LYS A 182 19.54 7.86 10.48
C LYS A 182 20.43 8.83 9.69
N VAL A 183 19.98 9.32 8.53
CA VAL A 183 20.72 10.34 7.78
C VAL A 183 20.77 11.66 8.55
N PHE A 184 19.65 12.08 9.15
CA PHE A 184 19.61 13.28 10.00
C PHE A 184 20.51 13.17 11.22
N ASP A 185 20.50 12.01 11.91
CA ASP A 185 21.33 11.76 13.07
C ASP A 185 22.82 11.83 12.70
N LEU A 186 23.21 11.22 11.58
CA LEU A 186 24.58 11.26 11.08
C LEU A 186 25.03 12.67 10.71
N LEU A 187 24.13 13.46 10.07
CA LEU A 187 24.41 14.87 9.79
C LEU A 187 24.58 15.65 11.10
N GLY A 188 23.70 15.46 12.07
CA GLY A 188 23.76 16.11 13.37
C GLY A 188 25.10 15.84 14.08
N VAL A 189 25.50 14.57 14.17
CA VAL A 189 26.80 14.17 14.75
C VAL A 189 27.95 14.84 14.00
N LYS A 190 27.87 14.95 12.67
CA LYS A 190 28.89 15.56 11.85
C LYS A 190 28.99 17.07 12.08
N LEU A 191 27.84 17.75 12.10
CA LEU A 191 27.73 19.19 12.34
C LEU A 191 28.23 19.59 13.75
N ASP A 192 28.09 18.70 14.72
CA ASP A 192 28.51 18.93 16.11
C ASP A 192 29.98 18.49 16.40
N SER A 193 30.61 17.89 15.42
CA SER A 193 32.01 17.46 15.57
C SER A 193 32.95 18.66 15.71
N ALA A 194 34.04 18.50 16.50
CA ALA A 194 35.05 19.52 16.66
C ALA A 194 35.78 19.88 15.32
N ASP A 195 35.78 18.92 14.39
CA ASP A 195 36.47 19.06 13.10
C ASP A 195 35.58 19.64 12.00
N PHE A 196 34.28 19.90 12.27
CA PHE A 196 33.32 20.34 11.26
C PHE A 196 33.81 21.59 10.51
N ALA A 197 34.29 22.60 11.21
CA ALA A 197 34.74 23.84 10.59
C ALA A 197 35.91 23.62 9.64
N GLN A 198 36.84 22.74 10.02
CA GLN A 198 37.99 22.41 9.18
C GLN A 198 37.57 21.61 7.94
N GLU A 199 36.71 20.62 8.13
CA GLU A 199 36.21 19.79 7.05
C GLU A 199 35.36 20.60 6.06
N TYR A 200 34.46 21.46 6.57
CA TYR A 200 33.70 22.38 5.74
C TYR A 200 34.60 23.26 4.86
N ALA A 201 35.65 23.83 5.46
CA ALA A 201 36.61 24.64 4.71
C ALA A 201 37.38 23.83 3.66
N GLN A 202 37.76 22.58 3.96
CA GLN A 202 38.44 21.69 3.00
C GLN A 202 37.53 21.34 1.81
N VAL A 203 36.25 21.07 2.08
CA VAL A 203 35.30 20.64 1.02
C VAL A 203 34.85 21.80 0.16
N THR A 204 34.52 22.93 0.78
CA THR A 204 33.96 24.11 0.07
C THR A 204 35.00 25.07 -0.47
N GLY A 205 36.23 25.05 0.08
CA GLY A 205 37.23 26.06 -0.15
C GLY A 205 36.99 27.39 0.57
N VAL A 206 35.99 27.43 1.46
CA VAL A 206 35.56 28.63 2.20
C VAL A 206 35.85 28.43 3.67
N ALA A 207 36.66 29.28 4.27
CA ALA A 207 36.90 29.26 5.71
C ALA A 207 35.60 29.61 6.46
N MET A 208 35.24 28.80 7.46
CA MET A 208 34.07 29.01 8.25
C MET A 208 34.29 30.13 9.29
N TYR A 209 34.47 31.36 8.79
CA TYR A 209 34.44 32.58 9.59
C TYR A 209 33.02 33.17 9.65
N SER A 210 32.02 32.31 9.64
CA SER A 210 30.63 32.74 9.71
C SER A 210 30.38 33.45 11.04
N ALA A 211 29.82 34.62 10.98
CA ALA A 211 29.32 35.31 12.17
C ALA A 211 28.13 34.55 12.84
N ASP A 212 27.58 33.56 12.14
CA ASP A 212 26.49 32.70 12.58
C ASP A 212 26.75 31.23 12.19
N PRO A 213 27.56 30.50 12.96
CA PRO A 213 27.79 29.08 12.73
C PRO A 213 26.52 28.23 12.93
N GLN A 214 25.62 28.66 13.80
CA GLN A 214 24.37 27.93 14.03
C GLN A 214 23.43 28.06 12.84
N GLY A 215 23.26 29.25 12.27
CA GLY A 215 22.48 29.43 11.06
C GLY A 215 22.99 28.64 9.86
N LEU A 216 24.30 28.43 9.74
CA LEU A 216 24.84 27.52 8.73
C LEU A 216 24.44 26.06 8.97
N LYS A 217 24.54 25.59 10.22
CA LYS A 217 24.14 24.22 10.57
C LYS A 217 22.66 23.99 10.32
N ASP A 218 21.82 24.94 10.75
CA ASP A 218 20.37 24.89 10.54
C ASP A 218 20.03 24.86 9.05
N GLY A 219 20.70 25.69 8.25
CA GLY A 219 20.54 25.71 6.79
C GLY A 219 20.92 24.39 6.12
N LEU A 220 21.98 23.70 6.60
CA LEU A 220 22.36 22.37 6.10
C LEU A 220 21.31 21.31 6.46
N GLN A 221 20.76 21.35 7.66
CA GLN A 221 19.71 20.45 8.08
C GLN A 221 18.41 20.67 7.28
N ASP A 222 18.03 21.93 7.07
CA ASP A 222 16.83 22.27 6.30
C ASP A 222 16.96 21.88 4.82
N ALA A 223 18.17 21.99 4.25
CA ALA A 223 18.42 21.51 2.90
C ALA A 223 18.26 19.97 2.79
N VAL A 224 18.72 19.21 3.77
CA VAL A 224 18.49 17.74 3.81
C VAL A 224 17.01 17.41 3.95
N LYS A 225 16.26 18.15 4.78
CA LYS A 225 14.79 17.99 4.86
C LYS A 225 14.10 18.24 3.51
N ALA A 226 14.52 19.29 2.80
CA ALA A 226 13.97 19.62 1.48
C ALA A 226 14.26 18.52 0.45
N ILE A 227 15.45 17.91 0.50
CA ILE A 227 15.82 16.78 -0.35
C ILE A 227 14.91 15.57 -0.05
N PHE A 228 14.74 15.22 1.23
CA PHE A 228 13.85 14.12 1.59
C PHE A 228 12.40 14.41 1.24
N ALA A 229 11.91 15.64 1.38
CA ALA A 229 10.57 16.00 0.95
C ALA A 229 10.35 15.81 -0.57
N ALA A 230 11.40 16.04 -1.38
CA ALA A 230 11.33 15.75 -2.81
C ALA A 230 11.41 14.25 -3.13
N LEU A 231 12.22 13.49 -2.37
CA LEU A 231 12.33 12.04 -2.50
C LEU A 231 11.08 11.32 -1.99
N ASP A 232 10.47 11.80 -0.91
CA ASP A 232 9.28 11.21 -0.31
C ASP A 232 8.20 11.00 -1.37
N LYS A 233 7.95 12.01 -2.20
CA LYS A 233 6.93 11.90 -3.23
C LYS A 233 7.22 10.75 -4.20
N ALA A 234 8.44 10.65 -4.71
CA ALA A 234 8.81 9.61 -5.67
C ALA A 234 8.78 8.21 -5.03
N VAL A 235 9.32 8.09 -3.80
CA VAL A 235 9.35 6.81 -3.08
C VAL A 235 7.95 6.36 -2.71
N TYR A 236 7.11 7.26 -2.21
CA TYR A 236 5.72 6.91 -1.87
C TYR A 236 4.91 6.57 -3.12
N ASP A 237 5.04 7.30 -4.23
CA ASP A 237 4.36 6.98 -5.48
C ASP A 237 4.74 5.58 -5.97
N ASP A 238 6.03 5.23 -5.96
CA ASP A 238 6.50 3.89 -6.34
C ASP A 238 6.00 2.80 -5.38
N LEU A 239 6.07 3.03 -4.07
CA LEU A 239 5.58 2.10 -3.06
C LEU A 239 4.08 1.83 -3.19
N ILE A 240 3.31 2.88 -3.46
CA ILE A 240 1.86 2.79 -3.66
C ILE A 240 1.53 1.98 -4.90
N HIS A 241 2.15 2.30 -6.05
CA HIS A 241 1.91 1.57 -7.28
C HIS A 241 2.22 0.08 -7.13
N ASN A 242 3.32 -0.25 -6.46
CA ASN A 242 3.67 -1.64 -6.19
C ASN A 242 2.72 -2.30 -5.20
N PHE A 243 2.34 -1.59 -4.15
CA PHE A 243 1.36 -2.09 -3.19
C PHE A 243 0.04 -2.44 -3.88
N VAL A 244 -0.51 -1.52 -4.68
CA VAL A 244 -1.78 -1.73 -5.41
C VAL A 244 -1.66 -2.92 -6.36
N TYR A 245 -0.55 -3.01 -7.10
CA TYR A 245 -0.31 -4.12 -8.01
C TYR A 245 -0.28 -5.47 -7.28
N TYR A 246 0.60 -5.62 -6.29
CA TYR A 246 0.75 -6.89 -5.57
C TYR A 246 -0.48 -7.24 -4.75
N PHE A 247 -1.06 -6.25 -4.09
CA PHE A 247 -2.29 -6.46 -3.34
C PHE A 247 -3.39 -6.99 -4.25
N GLY A 248 -3.62 -6.36 -5.40
CA GLY A 248 -4.64 -6.77 -6.35
C GLY A 248 -4.37 -8.16 -6.94
N CYS A 249 -3.14 -8.44 -7.36
CA CYS A 249 -2.76 -9.75 -7.89
C CYS A 249 -2.92 -10.84 -6.82
N ASN A 250 -2.45 -10.60 -5.61
CA ASN A 250 -2.55 -11.57 -4.53
C ASN A 250 -3.99 -11.76 -4.06
N TYR A 251 -4.75 -10.69 -3.96
CA TYR A 251 -6.16 -10.75 -3.58
C TYR A 251 -6.96 -11.58 -4.59
N TYR A 252 -6.76 -11.33 -5.89
CA TYR A 252 -7.37 -12.13 -6.95
C TYR A 252 -6.93 -13.60 -6.91
N ALA A 253 -5.62 -13.85 -6.77
CA ALA A 253 -5.06 -15.21 -6.76
C ALA A 253 -5.45 -16.04 -5.53
N GLN A 254 -5.84 -15.39 -4.43
CA GLN A 254 -6.29 -16.08 -3.22
C GLN A 254 -7.74 -16.56 -3.31
N GLN A 255 -8.52 -16.01 -4.22
CA GLN A 255 -9.89 -16.47 -4.42
C GLN A 255 -9.87 -17.80 -5.16
N SER A 256 -10.63 -18.76 -4.66
CA SER A 256 -10.78 -20.06 -5.33
C SER A 256 -11.64 -19.97 -6.59
N GLU A 257 -12.51 -18.99 -6.63
CA GLU A 257 -13.49 -18.75 -7.68
C GLU A 257 -13.60 -17.21 -7.85
N ASN A 258 -13.21 -16.71 -9.01
CA ASN A 258 -13.27 -15.30 -9.36
C ASN A 258 -14.45 -15.05 -10.29
N GLY A 259 -15.08 -13.87 -10.14
CA GLY A 259 -16.25 -13.49 -10.91
C GLY A 259 -17.52 -13.44 -10.05
N PHE A 260 -18.61 -12.94 -10.61
CA PHE A 260 -19.85 -12.81 -9.86
C PHE A 260 -20.46 -14.17 -9.46
N ASP A 261 -21.10 -14.20 -8.31
CA ASP A 261 -21.94 -15.33 -7.90
C ASP A 261 -23.38 -15.08 -8.35
N LEU A 262 -24.04 -16.12 -8.83
CA LEU A 262 -25.49 -16.18 -8.96
C LEU A 262 -26.03 -17.26 -8.05
N LEU A 263 -26.84 -16.85 -7.10
CA LEU A 263 -27.41 -17.72 -6.07
C LEU A 263 -28.93 -17.79 -6.23
N VAL A 264 -29.52 -18.91 -5.82
CA VAL A 264 -30.96 -19.12 -5.83
C VAL A 264 -31.44 -19.66 -4.49
N SER A 265 -32.60 -19.20 -4.04
CA SER A 265 -33.25 -19.66 -2.82
C SER A 265 -34.74 -19.88 -3.04
N LYS A 266 -35.28 -20.95 -2.45
CA LYS A 266 -36.74 -21.28 -2.42
C LYS A 266 -37.43 -20.76 -1.16
N ASP A 267 -36.68 -20.51 -0.11
CA ASP A 267 -37.21 -20.13 1.20
C ASP A 267 -36.75 -18.74 1.67
N GLY A 268 -35.89 -18.10 0.90
CA GLY A 268 -35.28 -16.81 1.23
C GLY A 268 -34.29 -16.88 2.39
N VAL A 269 -33.84 -18.09 2.78
CA VAL A 269 -32.96 -18.35 3.90
C VAL A 269 -31.73 -19.17 3.46
N ASN A 270 -31.99 -20.29 2.79
CA ASN A 270 -30.95 -21.18 2.29
C ASN A 270 -30.75 -20.93 0.81
N PHE A 271 -29.50 -20.74 0.42
CA PHE A 271 -29.11 -20.41 -0.95
C PHE A 271 -28.20 -21.47 -1.53
N ASP A 272 -28.49 -21.87 -2.76
CA ASP A 272 -27.65 -22.72 -3.59
C ASP A 272 -26.97 -21.88 -4.68
N ALA A 273 -25.72 -22.16 -5.00
CA ALA A 273 -25.02 -21.47 -6.07
C ALA A 273 -25.41 -22.07 -7.43
N ILE A 274 -25.81 -21.21 -8.36
CA ILE A 274 -25.93 -21.55 -9.78
C ILE A 274 -24.56 -21.43 -10.45
N THR A 275 -23.83 -20.37 -10.11
CA THR A 275 -22.42 -20.20 -10.45
C THR A 275 -21.71 -19.42 -9.36
N ARG A 276 -20.38 -19.59 -9.26
CA ARG A 276 -19.49 -18.86 -8.36
C ARG A 276 -18.33 -18.18 -9.10
N ASP A 277 -18.29 -18.32 -10.41
CA ASP A 277 -17.17 -17.94 -11.25
C ASP A 277 -17.60 -17.18 -12.52
N GLY A 278 -18.74 -16.47 -12.48
CA GLY A 278 -19.25 -15.74 -13.65
C GLY A 278 -19.58 -16.66 -14.83
N PHE A 279 -20.04 -17.89 -14.56
CA PHE A 279 -20.26 -18.95 -15.55
C PHE A 279 -18.96 -19.45 -16.23
N GLY A 280 -17.83 -19.39 -15.53
CA GLY A 280 -16.56 -19.97 -15.96
C GLY A 280 -15.66 -19.00 -16.72
N ASP A 281 -16.01 -17.72 -16.78
CA ASP A 281 -15.15 -16.71 -17.41
C ASP A 281 -14.41 -15.80 -16.40
N GLY A 282 -14.72 -15.95 -15.11
CA GLY A 282 -14.09 -15.19 -14.03
C GLY A 282 -14.40 -13.68 -14.08
N SER A 283 -15.48 -13.28 -14.75
CA SER A 283 -15.87 -11.87 -14.89
C SER A 283 -17.11 -11.50 -14.07
N ASN A 284 -17.32 -10.20 -13.90
CA ASN A 284 -18.50 -9.63 -13.24
C ASN A 284 -19.60 -9.27 -14.24
#